data_35a2473e209e42d4437ade65f20d2569
#
_entry.id   35a2473e209e42d4437ade65f20d2569
#
_cell.length_a   1.000
_cell.length_b   1.000
_cell.length_c   1.000
_cell.angle_alpha   90.00
_cell.angle_beta   90.00
_cell.angle_gamma   90.00
#
_symmetry.space_group_name_H-M   'P 1'
#
loop_
_entity.id
_entity.type
_entity.pdbx_description
1 polymer ?
#
loop_
_entity_poly.entity_id
_entity_poly.type
_entity_poly.pdbx_seq_one_letter_code
_entity_poly.pdbx_strand_id
1 'polypeptide(L)'
;GTGSGDVNEREKVSICEGMKNAGFQITTEAWINRYNEIYDKARQDWKNDILSRTGYGADTMSFFEVYSTTPFIMPAGDKIKKSAGNEAETAIYVLSRIAGEGADRQADKGDYYLKDEEYEMLADICANYENVIVVINAGAQVDLSFMDEFKNIKALLTIVQPGMEGGNAFADVVSGKVTPSGKLTDTCAYKYEDYPNSETFSHNNGNVETEVYKEGIYVGYRYFDTF
;
A
#
# COMPACT_ATOMS: atom_id res chain seq x y z
N GLY A 1 3.95 -9.48 -2.03
CA GLY A 1 3.33 -10.13 -0.88
C GLY A 1 4.36 -10.75 0.05
N THR A 2 3.91 -11.27 1.14
CA THR A 2 4.69 -12.08 2.10
C THR A 2 3.98 -13.42 2.31
N GLY A 3 4.64 -14.38 2.98
CA GLY A 3 4.08 -15.71 3.13
C GLY A 3 4.02 -16.47 1.80
N SER A 4 2.95 -17.19 1.54
CA SER A 4 2.79 -17.98 0.30
C SER A 4 2.66 -17.13 -0.97
N GLY A 5 2.40 -15.83 -0.83
CA GLY A 5 2.39 -14.87 -1.95
C GLY A 5 3.78 -14.30 -2.29
N ASP A 6 4.81 -14.60 -1.50
CA ASP A 6 6.19 -14.16 -1.75
C ASP A 6 6.91 -15.19 -2.63
N VAL A 7 6.69 -15.09 -3.92
CA VAL A 7 7.25 -16.01 -4.92
C VAL A 7 8.47 -15.39 -5.61
N ASN A 8 9.36 -16.25 -6.12
CA ASN A 8 10.47 -15.81 -6.96
C ASN A 8 9.93 -15.49 -8.36
N GLU A 9 9.74 -14.21 -8.64
CA GLU A 9 9.30 -13.76 -9.94
C GLU A 9 10.40 -13.99 -10.97
N ARG A 10 10.02 -14.47 -12.16
CA ARG A 10 10.93 -14.60 -13.31
C ARG A 10 11.37 -13.22 -13.80
N GLU A 11 10.42 -12.33 -13.91
CA GLU A 11 10.57 -10.93 -14.28
C GLU A 11 9.51 -10.13 -13.52
N LYS A 12 9.79 -8.87 -13.25
CA LYS A 12 8.80 -7.96 -12.68
C LYS A 12 8.90 -6.62 -13.39
N VAL A 13 7.75 -6.06 -13.71
CA VAL A 13 7.66 -4.71 -14.27
C VAL A 13 7.06 -3.80 -13.20
N SER A 14 7.88 -2.94 -12.63
CA SER A 14 7.43 -1.92 -11.69
C SER A 14 6.55 -0.88 -12.39
N ILE A 15 5.80 -0.10 -11.62
CA ILE A 15 5.00 1.02 -12.18
C ILE A 15 5.92 1.98 -12.96
N CYS A 16 7.10 2.30 -12.43
CA CYS A 16 8.06 3.15 -13.10
C CYS A 16 8.50 2.58 -14.46
N GLU A 17 8.83 1.30 -14.51
CA GLU A 17 9.22 0.62 -15.76
C GLU A 17 8.06 0.54 -16.75
N GLY A 18 6.87 0.20 -16.28
CA GLY A 18 5.68 0.16 -17.13
C GLY A 18 5.37 1.51 -17.76
N MET A 19 5.48 2.60 -16.99
CA MET A 19 5.32 3.96 -17.51
C MET A 19 6.38 4.30 -18.56
N LYS A 20 7.65 3.93 -18.35
CA LYS A 20 8.72 4.08 -19.34
C LYS A 20 8.46 3.27 -20.61
N ASN A 21 8.02 2.02 -20.47
CA ASN A 21 7.66 1.15 -21.61
C ASN A 21 6.53 1.76 -22.44
N ALA A 22 5.61 2.49 -21.81
CA ALA A 22 4.54 3.22 -22.48
C ALA A 22 4.99 4.57 -23.08
N GLY A 23 6.27 4.93 -22.95
CA GLY A 23 6.85 6.14 -23.53
C GLY A 23 6.82 7.39 -22.64
N PHE A 24 6.43 7.28 -21.37
CA PHE A 24 6.47 8.40 -20.45
C PHE A 24 7.89 8.68 -19.94
N GLN A 25 8.20 9.96 -19.80
CA GLN A 25 9.44 10.39 -19.16
C GLN A 25 9.22 10.52 -17.64
N ILE A 26 10.05 9.84 -16.86
CA ILE A 26 9.99 9.87 -15.40
C ILE A 26 10.99 10.89 -14.86
N THR A 27 10.51 12.03 -14.43
CA THR A 27 11.34 13.14 -13.94
C THR A 27 11.89 12.92 -12.53
N THR A 28 11.36 11.94 -11.79
CA THR A 28 11.75 11.59 -10.40
C THR A 28 12.52 10.27 -10.33
N GLU A 29 13.09 9.80 -11.41
CA GLU A 29 13.78 8.49 -11.46
C GLU A 29 14.93 8.39 -10.45
N ALA A 30 15.69 9.45 -10.27
CA ALA A 30 16.78 9.48 -9.29
C ALA A 30 16.28 9.28 -7.85
N TRP A 31 15.13 9.86 -7.52
CA TRP A 31 14.48 9.67 -6.22
C TRP A 31 14.01 8.21 -6.06
N ILE A 32 13.39 7.64 -7.09
CA ILE A 32 12.91 6.25 -7.08
C ILE A 32 14.09 5.29 -6.87
N ASN A 33 15.19 5.48 -7.57
CA ASN A 33 16.39 4.66 -7.41
C ASN A 33 16.96 4.76 -6.00
N ARG A 34 17.00 5.97 -5.43
CA ARG A 34 17.43 6.17 -4.05
C ARG A 34 16.48 5.48 -3.05
N TYR A 35 15.18 5.54 -3.27
CA TYR A 35 14.20 4.84 -2.44
C TYR A 35 14.40 3.32 -2.50
N ASN A 36 14.66 2.77 -3.69
CA ASN A 36 14.93 1.34 -3.84
C ASN A 36 16.15 0.91 -3.03
N GLU A 37 17.23 1.71 -3.01
CA GLU A 37 18.41 1.42 -2.17
C GLU A 37 18.04 1.40 -0.66
N ILE A 38 17.23 2.35 -0.20
CA ILE A 38 16.74 2.41 1.18
C ILE A 38 15.89 1.18 1.51
N TYR A 39 14.98 0.82 0.61
CA TYR A 39 14.12 -0.34 0.73
C TYR A 39 14.91 -1.65 0.79
N ASP A 40 15.82 -1.86 -0.15
CA ASP A 40 16.63 -3.08 -0.24
C ASP A 40 17.48 -3.26 1.02
N LYS A 41 18.08 -2.17 1.50
CA LYS A 41 18.83 -2.19 2.77
C LYS A 41 17.93 -2.55 3.95
N ALA A 42 16.79 -1.89 4.09
CA ALA A 42 15.84 -2.16 5.17
C ALA A 42 15.34 -3.61 5.12
N ARG A 43 15.06 -4.13 3.92
CA ARG A 43 14.64 -5.52 3.70
C ARG A 43 15.73 -6.51 4.09
N GLN A 44 16.98 -6.22 3.75
CA GLN A 44 18.11 -7.06 4.12
C GLN A 44 18.36 -7.05 5.64
N ASP A 45 18.29 -5.88 6.25
CA ASP A 45 18.46 -5.73 7.70
C ASP A 45 17.36 -6.52 8.46
N TRP A 46 16.10 -6.44 8.00
CA TRP A 46 15.00 -7.22 8.55
C TRP A 46 15.21 -8.74 8.41
N LYS A 47 15.66 -9.21 7.24
CA LYS A 47 15.99 -10.64 7.03
C LYS A 47 17.12 -11.08 7.98
N ASN A 48 18.14 -10.27 8.14
CA ASN A 48 19.27 -10.55 9.03
C ASN A 48 18.83 -10.59 10.50
N ASP A 49 17.91 -9.70 10.92
CA ASP A 49 17.35 -9.73 12.28
C ASP A 49 16.64 -11.05 12.56
N ILE A 50 15.73 -11.47 11.68
CA ILE A 50 15.03 -12.75 11.81
C ILE A 50 16.03 -13.92 11.90
N LEU A 51 17.00 -13.98 10.99
CA LEU A 51 18.00 -15.03 10.97
C LEU A 51 18.90 -15.02 12.21
N SER A 52 19.21 -13.85 12.76
CA SER A 52 20.02 -13.72 13.99
C SER A 52 19.28 -14.26 15.22
N ARG A 53 17.96 -14.12 15.24
CA ARG A 53 17.10 -14.58 16.34
C ARG A 53 16.74 -16.07 16.26
N THR A 54 16.66 -16.60 15.04
CA THR A 54 16.34 -18.01 14.80
C THR A 54 17.57 -18.90 14.58
N GLY A 55 18.66 -18.34 14.06
CA GLY A 55 19.85 -19.07 13.63
C GLY A 55 19.69 -19.75 12.26
N TYR A 56 20.83 -19.99 11.59
CA TYR A 56 20.85 -20.80 10.38
C TYR A 56 20.63 -22.29 10.75
N GLY A 57 19.60 -22.89 10.17
CA GLY A 57 19.23 -24.28 10.44
C GLY A 57 18.30 -24.47 11.64
N ALA A 58 17.70 -23.39 12.13
CA ALA A 58 16.59 -23.46 13.07
C ALA A 58 15.46 -24.34 12.51
N ASP A 59 14.72 -25.01 13.39
CA ASP A 59 13.53 -25.72 12.96
C ASP A 59 12.48 -24.73 12.40
N THR A 60 11.63 -25.26 11.52
CA THR A 60 10.65 -24.46 10.79
C THR A 60 9.69 -23.71 11.72
N MET A 61 9.32 -24.30 12.86
CA MET A 61 8.36 -23.68 13.79
C MET A 61 8.97 -22.46 14.47
N SER A 62 10.20 -22.56 14.97
CA SER A 62 10.93 -21.43 15.57
C SER A 62 11.14 -20.29 14.58
N PHE A 63 11.45 -20.63 13.32
CA PHE A 63 11.53 -19.61 12.26
C PHE A 63 10.18 -18.95 12.03
N PHE A 64 9.11 -19.73 11.92
CA PHE A 64 7.75 -19.21 11.67
C PHE A 64 7.26 -18.30 12.80
N GLU A 65 7.54 -18.63 14.05
CA GLU A 65 7.19 -17.81 15.21
C GLU A 65 7.84 -16.44 15.14
N VAL A 66 9.15 -16.38 14.91
CA VAL A 66 9.86 -15.09 14.79
C VAL A 66 9.41 -14.32 13.56
N TYR A 67 9.25 -15.00 12.42
CA TYR A 67 8.81 -14.38 11.17
C TYR A 67 7.41 -13.75 11.30
N SER A 68 6.44 -14.47 11.86
CA SER A 68 5.05 -14.00 12.00
C SER A 68 4.91 -12.83 13.00
N THR A 69 5.79 -12.79 14.02
CA THR A 69 5.78 -11.72 15.03
C THR A 69 6.68 -10.54 14.69
N THR A 70 7.37 -10.57 13.55
CA THR A 70 8.29 -9.52 13.12
C THR A 70 7.91 -9.03 11.72
N PRO A 71 6.81 -8.27 11.57
CA PRO A 71 6.39 -7.79 10.25
C PRO A 71 7.44 -6.83 9.67
N PHE A 72 7.64 -6.92 8.35
CA PHE A 72 8.47 -5.95 7.65
C PHE A 72 7.76 -4.59 7.59
N ILE A 73 8.40 -3.56 8.11
CA ILE A 73 7.89 -2.18 8.05
C ILE A 73 8.57 -1.47 6.87
N MET A 74 7.76 -1.00 5.93
CA MET A 74 8.25 -0.22 4.79
C MET A 74 8.97 1.03 5.30
N PRO A 75 10.22 1.30 4.85
CA PRO A 75 10.95 2.50 5.25
C PRO A 75 10.30 3.76 4.64
N ALA A 76 10.48 4.89 5.30
CA ALA A 76 10.19 6.19 4.71
C ALA A 76 11.22 6.53 3.62
N GLY A 77 10.77 7.21 2.57
CA GLY A 77 11.66 7.79 1.56
C GLY A 77 12.19 9.16 1.98
N ASP A 78 13.23 9.62 1.28
CA ASP A 78 13.71 11.00 1.43
C ASP A 78 12.61 11.99 0.99
N LYS A 79 12.60 13.21 1.56
CA LYS A 79 11.67 14.26 1.13
C LYS A 79 11.83 14.53 -0.37
N ILE A 80 10.71 14.59 -1.07
CA ILE A 80 10.71 14.88 -2.50
C ILE A 80 10.61 16.40 -2.72
N LYS A 81 11.46 16.90 -3.62
CA LYS A 81 11.39 18.30 -4.08
C LYS A 81 11.33 18.31 -5.60
N LYS A 82 10.43 19.09 -6.15
CA LYS A 82 10.41 19.32 -7.59
C LYS A 82 11.70 20.03 -7.97
N SER A 83 12.53 19.38 -8.78
CA SER A 83 13.81 19.95 -9.22
C SER A 83 13.58 21.14 -10.18
N ALA A 84 14.51 22.08 -10.20
CA ALA A 84 14.50 23.15 -11.20
C ALA A 84 14.56 22.54 -12.62
N GLY A 85 13.69 23.00 -13.51
CA GLY A 85 13.55 22.45 -14.87
C GLY A 85 12.67 21.21 -14.98
N ASN A 86 12.06 20.76 -13.88
CA ASN A 86 11.00 19.76 -13.94
C ASN A 86 9.69 20.42 -14.34
N GLU A 87 9.30 20.25 -15.61
CA GLU A 87 8.06 20.80 -16.17
C GLU A 87 6.86 19.84 -16.06
N ALA A 88 7.01 18.69 -15.40
CA ALA A 88 5.89 17.77 -15.20
C ALA A 88 4.78 18.46 -14.40
N GLU A 89 3.57 18.40 -14.92
CA GLU A 89 2.36 18.94 -14.27
C GLU A 89 1.67 17.88 -13.40
N THR A 90 1.87 16.60 -13.74
CA THR A 90 1.21 15.48 -13.10
C THR A 90 2.21 14.62 -12.32
N ALA A 91 1.88 14.33 -11.07
CA ALA A 91 2.58 13.35 -10.26
C ALA A 91 1.71 12.09 -10.04
N ILE A 92 2.36 10.95 -9.98
CA ILE A 92 1.76 9.67 -9.56
C ILE A 92 2.36 9.30 -8.21
N TYR A 93 1.54 9.27 -7.18
CA TYR A 93 1.92 8.84 -5.84
C TYR A 93 1.44 7.42 -5.58
N VAL A 94 2.37 6.51 -5.31
CA VAL A 94 2.06 5.10 -5.04
C VAL A 94 2.15 4.83 -3.55
N LEU A 95 1.01 4.60 -2.93
CA LEU A 95 0.89 4.19 -1.53
C LEU A 95 0.79 2.66 -1.47
N SER A 96 1.78 2.02 -0.87
CA SER A 96 1.86 0.57 -0.80
C SER A 96 1.73 0.04 0.62
N ARG A 97 1.12 -1.15 0.75
CA ARG A 97 1.11 -1.92 1.99
C ARG A 97 1.55 -3.34 1.71
N ILE A 98 2.36 -3.87 2.61
CA ILE A 98 2.70 -5.29 2.61
C ILE A 98 1.64 -6.01 3.44
N ALA A 99 0.92 -6.92 2.81
CA ALA A 99 0.01 -7.83 3.49
C ALA A 99 0.64 -9.22 3.51
N GLY A 100 0.72 -9.83 4.69
CA GLY A 100 1.22 -11.18 4.90
C GLY A 100 0.14 -12.07 5.49
N GLU A 101 0.41 -13.36 5.53
CA GLU A 101 -0.40 -14.33 6.24
C GLU A 101 -0.15 -14.26 7.75
N GLY A 102 -1.15 -14.61 8.55
CA GLY A 102 -1.03 -14.82 9.99
C GLY A 102 -1.29 -13.61 10.87
N ALA A 103 -1.58 -12.44 10.29
CA ALA A 103 -1.97 -11.27 11.07
C ALA A 103 -3.03 -10.45 10.35
N ASP A 104 -4.04 -10.00 11.10
CA ASP A 104 -5.02 -9.04 10.60
C ASP A 104 -4.42 -7.64 10.50
N ARG A 105 -5.01 -6.83 9.62
CA ARG A 105 -4.69 -5.41 9.51
C ARG A 105 -5.12 -4.68 10.77
N GLN A 106 -4.33 -3.69 11.15
CA GLN A 106 -4.59 -2.88 12.35
C GLN A 106 -4.94 -1.45 11.96
N ALA A 107 -5.78 -0.81 12.78
CA ALA A 107 -6.13 0.61 12.62
C ALA A 107 -5.00 1.53 13.11
N ASP A 108 -3.78 1.28 12.63
CA ASP A 108 -2.57 1.96 13.02
C ASP A 108 -1.93 2.71 11.86
N LYS A 109 -1.06 3.68 12.18
CA LYS A 109 -0.23 4.39 11.20
C LYS A 109 0.76 3.44 10.53
N GLY A 110 0.74 3.44 9.21
CA GLY A 110 1.56 2.55 8.37
C GLY A 110 0.87 1.25 8.01
N ASP A 111 -0.32 1.02 8.54
CA ASP A 111 -1.22 -0.05 8.12
C ASP A 111 -2.51 0.53 7.54
N TYR A 112 -3.59 0.68 8.29
CA TYR A 112 -4.81 1.32 7.79
C TYR A 112 -4.59 2.82 7.54
N TYR A 113 -4.04 3.54 8.52
CA TYR A 113 -3.74 4.97 8.37
C TYR A 113 -2.39 5.23 7.70
N LEU A 114 -2.26 6.40 7.07
CA LEU A 114 -0.99 6.88 6.58
C LEU A 114 -0.02 7.12 7.74
N LYS A 115 1.28 6.86 7.51
CA LYS A 115 2.35 7.36 8.37
C LYS A 115 2.46 8.88 8.22
N ASP A 116 3.02 9.53 9.21
CA ASP A 116 3.27 10.97 9.15
C ASP A 116 4.15 11.33 7.95
N GLU A 117 5.17 10.53 7.67
CA GLU A 117 6.07 10.74 6.51
C GLU A 117 5.36 10.52 5.17
N GLU A 118 4.41 9.59 5.10
CA GLU A 118 3.61 9.35 3.89
C GLU A 118 2.67 10.54 3.63
N TYR A 119 2.05 11.05 4.69
CA TYR A 119 1.20 12.24 4.61
C TYR A 119 2.01 13.48 4.23
N GLU A 120 3.17 13.72 4.87
CA GLU A 120 4.06 14.84 4.52
C GLU A 120 4.51 14.76 3.05
N MET A 121 4.86 13.57 2.56
CA MET A 121 5.25 13.37 1.17
C MET A 121 4.08 13.68 0.22
N LEU A 122 2.88 13.21 0.53
CA LEU A 122 1.69 13.52 -0.27
C LEU A 122 1.41 15.02 -0.29
N ALA A 123 1.52 15.68 0.87
CA ALA A 123 1.37 17.12 0.97
C ALA A 123 2.42 17.89 0.13
N ASP A 124 3.69 17.46 0.20
CA ASP A 124 4.77 18.05 -0.63
C ASP A 124 4.50 17.83 -2.13
N ILE A 125 4.04 16.67 -2.53
CA ILE A 125 3.65 16.38 -3.92
C ILE A 125 2.48 17.28 -4.34
N CYS A 126 1.44 17.36 -3.53
CA CYS A 126 0.27 18.20 -3.81
C CYS A 126 0.63 19.69 -3.86
N ALA A 127 1.62 20.14 -3.11
CA ALA A 127 2.10 21.52 -3.17
C ALA A 127 2.92 21.84 -4.42
N ASN A 128 3.51 20.83 -5.07
CA ASN A 128 4.46 21.03 -6.18
C ASN A 128 3.90 20.65 -7.56
N TYR A 129 2.82 19.89 -7.64
CA TYR A 129 2.24 19.41 -8.90
C TYR A 129 0.79 19.85 -9.02
N GLU A 130 0.39 20.19 -10.23
CA GLU A 130 -0.99 20.66 -10.52
C GLU A 130 -2.00 19.51 -10.42
N ASN A 131 -1.61 18.34 -10.90
CA ASN A 131 -2.44 17.15 -10.89
C ASN A 131 -1.73 16.01 -10.15
N VAL A 132 -2.45 15.33 -9.28
CA VAL A 132 -1.94 14.18 -8.56
C VAL A 132 -2.85 12.97 -8.80
N ILE A 133 -2.26 11.85 -9.15
CA ILE A 133 -2.91 10.54 -9.22
C ILE A 133 -2.41 9.74 -8.04
N VAL A 134 -3.31 9.30 -7.17
CA VAL A 134 -2.96 8.41 -6.06
C VAL A 134 -3.25 6.97 -6.47
N VAL A 135 -2.30 6.09 -6.21
CA VAL A 135 -2.38 4.66 -6.52
C VAL A 135 -2.28 3.87 -5.23
N ILE A 136 -3.32 3.13 -4.90
CA ILE A 136 -3.33 2.23 -3.75
C ILE A 136 -2.88 0.84 -4.21
N ASN A 137 -1.67 0.48 -3.81
CA ASN A 137 -1.07 -0.84 -4.03
C ASN A 137 -1.08 -1.62 -2.70
N ALA A 138 -2.26 -2.04 -2.30
CA ALA A 138 -2.50 -2.74 -1.05
C ALA A 138 -3.57 -3.82 -1.24
N GLY A 139 -3.41 -4.96 -0.58
CA GLY A 139 -4.36 -6.07 -0.64
C GLY A 139 -5.67 -5.82 0.11
N ALA A 140 -5.75 -4.75 0.89
CA ALA A 140 -6.94 -4.36 1.65
C ALA A 140 -7.06 -2.83 1.69
N GLN A 141 -8.16 -2.35 2.28
CA GLN A 141 -8.44 -0.92 2.37
C GLN A 141 -7.40 -0.17 3.19
N VAL A 142 -7.22 1.10 2.87
CA VAL A 142 -6.49 2.10 3.65
C VAL A 142 -7.39 3.30 3.88
N ASP A 143 -7.09 4.10 4.88
CA ASP A 143 -7.77 5.36 5.11
C ASP A 143 -7.60 6.29 3.90
N LEU A 144 -8.72 6.82 3.39
CA LEU A 144 -8.76 7.73 2.26
C LEU A 144 -9.18 9.16 2.64
N SER A 145 -9.23 9.48 3.93
CA SER A 145 -9.68 10.78 4.42
C SER A 145 -8.86 11.95 3.86
N PHE A 146 -7.59 11.73 3.51
CA PHE A 146 -6.72 12.71 2.86
C PHE A 146 -7.28 13.22 1.52
N MET A 147 -8.15 12.47 0.84
CA MET A 147 -8.73 12.87 -0.43
C MET A 147 -9.54 14.17 -0.33
N ASP A 148 -10.15 14.44 0.81
CA ASP A 148 -10.91 15.65 1.05
C ASP A 148 -10.03 16.88 1.27
N GLU A 149 -8.79 16.69 1.68
CA GLU A 149 -7.84 17.74 2.01
C GLU A 149 -7.14 18.29 0.75
N PHE A 150 -6.78 17.42 -0.20
CA PHE A 150 -5.98 17.78 -1.37
C PHE A 150 -6.80 17.85 -2.65
N LYS A 151 -7.25 19.04 -3.01
CA LYS A 151 -8.15 19.28 -4.17
C LYS A 151 -7.52 19.02 -5.55
N ASN A 152 -6.21 18.90 -5.62
CA ASN A 152 -5.48 18.56 -6.84
C ASN A 152 -5.22 17.05 -7.00
N ILE A 153 -5.68 16.21 -6.11
CA ILE A 153 -5.81 14.80 -6.38
C ILE A 153 -6.97 14.61 -7.37
N LYS A 154 -6.63 14.22 -8.60
CA LYS A 154 -7.60 14.14 -9.71
C LYS A 154 -8.10 12.72 -9.97
N ALA A 155 -7.35 11.72 -9.50
CA ALA A 155 -7.74 10.33 -9.60
C ALA A 155 -7.17 9.50 -8.45
N LEU A 156 -7.92 8.47 -8.07
CA LEU A 156 -7.50 7.41 -7.18
C LEU A 156 -7.68 6.08 -7.91
N LEU A 157 -6.63 5.28 -7.97
CA LEU A 157 -6.68 3.94 -8.53
C LEU A 157 -6.31 2.91 -7.47
N THR A 158 -7.12 1.88 -7.32
CA THR A 158 -6.79 0.72 -6.50
C THR A 158 -6.32 -0.41 -7.42
N ILE A 159 -5.06 -0.79 -7.29
CA ILE A 159 -4.45 -1.82 -8.14
C ILE A 159 -4.22 -3.14 -7.40
N VAL A 160 -4.53 -3.19 -6.14
CA VAL A 160 -4.37 -4.35 -5.23
C VAL A 160 -2.93 -4.87 -5.28
N GLN A 161 -2.69 -6.06 -5.78
CA GLN A 161 -1.38 -6.72 -5.95
C GLN A 161 -1.31 -7.27 -7.37
N PRO A 162 -0.93 -6.45 -8.36
CA PRO A 162 -1.20 -6.74 -9.78
C PRO A 162 -0.23 -7.75 -10.41
N GLY A 163 0.74 -8.30 -9.65
CA GLY A 163 1.67 -9.31 -10.14
C GLY A 163 2.78 -8.76 -11.05
N MET A 164 3.43 -9.67 -11.79
CA MET A 164 4.66 -9.37 -12.54
C MET A 164 4.48 -8.29 -13.62
N GLU A 165 3.35 -8.26 -14.29
CA GLU A 165 3.04 -7.32 -15.38
C GLU A 165 2.26 -6.07 -14.89
N GLY A 166 2.15 -5.89 -13.60
CA GLY A 166 1.36 -4.82 -13.00
C GLY A 166 1.72 -3.42 -13.47
N GLY A 167 3.00 -3.16 -13.68
CA GLY A 167 3.47 -1.86 -14.18
C GLY A 167 3.00 -1.58 -15.61
N ASN A 168 3.08 -2.55 -16.51
CA ASN A 168 2.59 -2.41 -17.89
C ASN A 168 1.06 -2.25 -17.92
N ALA A 169 0.33 -3.06 -17.15
CA ALA A 169 -1.13 -2.94 -17.06
C ALA A 169 -1.57 -1.58 -16.50
N PHE A 170 -0.87 -1.09 -15.47
CA PHE A 170 -1.10 0.25 -14.94
C PHE A 170 -0.86 1.34 -16.00
N ALA A 171 0.24 1.27 -16.73
CA ALA A 171 0.57 2.23 -17.76
C ALA A 171 -0.46 2.22 -18.92
N ASP A 172 -0.99 1.07 -19.30
CA ASP A 172 -2.07 0.96 -20.28
C ASP A 172 -3.35 1.66 -19.84
N VAL A 173 -3.68 1.61 -18.54
CA VAL A 173 -4.81 2.33 -17.96
C VAL A 173 -4.56 3.84 -17.95
N VAL A 174 -3.42 4.28 -17.41
CA VAL A 174 -3.10 5.71 -17.26
C VAL A 174 -2.93 6.41 -18.61
N SER A 175 -2.41 5.70 -19.62
CA SER A 175 -2.31 6.22 -21.00
C SER A 175 -3.65 6.27 -21.74
N GLY A 176 -4.70 5.70 -21.17
CA GLY A 176 -6.01 5.61 -21.84
C GLY A 176 -6.10 4.52 -22.90
N LYS A 177 -5.09 3.67 -23.05
CA LYS A 177 -5.10 2.53 -23.98
C LYS A 177 -6.13 1.47 -23.56
N VAL A 178 -6.35 1.33 -22.25
CA VAL A 178 -7.34 0.42 -21.67
C VAL A 178 -8.17 1.18 -20.64
N THR A 179 -9.49 1.03 -20.74
CA THR A 179 -10.39 1.56 -19.69
C THR A 179 -10.44 0.60 -18.51
N PRO A 180 -10.23 1.06 -17.26
CA PRO A 180 -10.36 0.20 -16.10
C PRO A 180 -11.78 -0.33 -15.99
N SER A 181 -11.94 -1.64 -15.95
CA SER A 181 -13.23 -2.34 -15.90
C SER A 181 -13.55 -2.94 -14.52
N GLY A 182 -12.54 -3.03 -13.65
CA GLY A 182 -12.70 -3.50 -12.29
C GLY A 182 -13.63 -2.61 -11.47
N LYS A 183 -14.36 -3.23 -10.54
CA LYS A 183 -15.21 -2.55 -9.57
C LYS A 183 -14.64 -2.77 -8.19
N LEU A 184 -14.80 -1.78 -7.31
CA LEU A 184 -14.46 -1.96 -5.89
C LEU A 184 -15.37 -3.02 -5.29
N THR A 185 -14.80 -3.91 -4.51
CA THR A 185 -15.53 -4.97 -3.78
C THR A 185 -16.00 -4.48 -2.41
N ASP A 186 -15.45 -3.35 -1.96
CA ASP A 186 -15.65 -2.83 -0.62
C ASP A 186 -16.11 -1.38 -0.66
N THR A 187 -16.80 -0.95 0.40
CA THR A 187 -17.10 0.46 0.65
C THR A 187 -16.07 1.02 1.62
N CYS A 188 -15.40 2.11 1.22
CA CYS A 188 -14.47 2.81 2.09
C CYS A 188 -15.24 3.77 2.98
N ALA A 189 -15.21 3.57 4.29
CA ALA A 189 -15.81 4.48 5.26
C ALA A 189 -15.01 5.79 5.37
N TYR A 190 -15.65 6.87 5.79
CA TYR A 190 -14.98 8.15 6.07
C TYR A 190 -14.09 8.09 7.31
N LYS A 191 -14.48 7.26 8.28
CA LYS A 191 -13.72 7.01 9.50
C LYS A 191 -13.72 5.52 9.81
N TYR A 192 -12.67 5.04 10.44
CA TYR A 192 -12.59 3.64 10.85
C TYR A 192 -13.76 3.24 11.75
N GLU A 193 -14.20 4.13 12.62
CA GLU A 193 -15.31 3.91 13.57
C GLU A 193 -16.67 3.76 12.87
N ASP A 194 -16.80 4.16 11.61
CA ASP A 194 -18.02 3.99 10.82
C ASP A 194 -18.23 2.54 10.35
N TYR A 195 -17.20 1.69 10.43
CA TYR A 195 -17.37 0.26 10.18
C TYR A 195 -18.09 -0.41 11.36
N PRO A 196 -19.13 -1.25 11.10
CA PRO A 196 -20.01 -1.77 12.16
C PRO A 196 -19.31 -2.63 13.22
N ASN A 197 -18.17 -3.22 12.92
CA ASN A 197 -17.38 -4.05 13.83
C ASN A 197 -15.99 -3.49 14.14
N SER A 198 -15.76 -2.19 13.92
CA SER A 198 -14.49 -1.53 14.17
C SER A 198 -13.93 -1.74 15.57
N GLU A 199 -14.82 -1.79 16.59
CA GLU A 199 -14.44 -1.98 17.99
C GLU A 199 -13.97 -3.41 18.31
N THR A 200 -14.40 -4.42 17.54
CA THR A 200 -14.17 -5.84 17.85
C THR A 200 -13.29 -6.53 16.81
N PHE A 201 -13.09 -5.93 15.66
CA PHE A 201 -12.26 -6.50 14.59
C PHE A 201 -10.87 -6.88 15.12
N SER A 202 -10.41 -8.07 14.76
CA SER A 202 -9.10 -8.60 15.19
C SER A 202 -8.91 -8.59 16.71
N HIS A 203 -9.99 -8.84 17.46
CA HIS A 203 -10.00 -8.87 18.94
C HIS A 203 -9.55 -7.55 19.60
N ASN A 204 -9.78 -6.41 18.97
CA ASN A 204 -9.45 -5.09 19.51
C ASN A 204 -10.12 -4.79 20.86
N ASN A 205 -11.22 -5.49 21.17
CA ASN A 205 -11.86 -5.44 22.49
C ASN A 205 -11.15 -6.31 23.57
N GLY A 206 -10.04 -6.99 23.22
CA GLY A 206 -9.29 -7.88 24.12
C GLY A 206 -9.93 -9.25 24.35
N ASN A 207 -11.06 -9.55 23.73
CA ASN A 207 -11.71 -10.86 23.83
C ASN A 207 -11.25 -11.80 22.71
N VAL A 208 -10.36 -12.72 23.04
CA VAL A 208 -9.84 -13.73 22.10
C VAL A 208 -10.60 -15.07 22.15
N GLU A 209 -11.58 -15.21 23.03
CA GLU A 209 -12.29 -16.46 23.20
C GLU A 209 -13.58 -16.54 22.34
N THR A 210 -14.17 -15.38 22.05
CA THR A 210 -15.44 -15.32 21.31
C THR A 210 -15.42 -14.16 20.32
N GLU A 211 -15.96 -14.41 19.14
CA GLU A 211 -16.22 -13.38 18.12
C GLU A 211 -17.75 -13.32 17.85
N VAL A 212 -18.27 -12.10 17.79
CA VAL A 212 -19.70 -11.86 17.54
C VAL A 212 -19.86 -11.22 16.17
N TYR A 213 -20.46 -11.94 15.22
CA TYR A 213 -20.77 -11.44 13.89
C TYR A 213 -21.95 -10.47 13.93
N LYS A 214 -21.68 -9.20 14.25
CA LYS A 214 -22.69 -8.15 14.43
C LYS A 214 -23.38 -7.73 13.12
N GLU A 215 -22.67 -7.85 12.00
CA GLU A 215 -23.13 -7.32 10.71
C GLU A 215 -24.30 -8.13 10.10
N GLY A 216 -24.34 -9.44 10.37
CA GLY A 216 -25.35 -10.31 9.77
C GLY A 216 -25.29 -10.26 8.24
N ILE A 217 -26.40 -9.89 7.59
CA ILE A 217 -26.47 -9.72 6.14
C ILE A 217 -25.98 -8.34 5.67
N TYR A 218 -25.74 -7.41 6.59
CA TYR A 218 -25.37 -6.02 6.30
C TYR A 218 -23.84 -5.86 6.24
N VAL A 219 -23.19 -6.59 5.33
CA VAL A 219 -21.75 -6.52 5.11
C VAL A 219 -21.43 -5.55 3.99
N GLY A 220 -20.43 -4.70 4.20
CA GLY A 220 -19.94 -3.74 3.21
C GLY A 220 -21.01 -2.75 2.76
N TYR A 221 -21.22 -2.60 1.45
CA TYR A 221 -22.16 -1.62 0.88
C TYR A 221 -23.60 -1.78 1.42
N ARG A 222 -24.02 -2.99 1.79
CA ARG A 222 -25.37 -3.19 2.33
C ARG A 222 -25.59 -2.47 3.64
N TYR A 223 -24.54 -2.35 4.46
CA TYR A 223 -24.62 -1.54 5.68
C TYR A 223 -24.75 -0.07 5.34
N PHE A 224 -23.81 0.46 4.56
CA PHE A 224 -23.75 1.88 4.22
C PHE A 224 -24.91 2.38 3.35
N ASP A 225 -25.57 1.50 2.58
CA ASP A 225 -26.77 1.84 1.81
C ASP A 225 -28.05 1.79 2.67
N THR A 226 -27.99 1.21 3.88
CA THR A 226 -29.16 0.99 4.73
C THR A 226 -29.21 1.94 5.93
N PHE A 227 -28.06 2.23 6.54
CA PHE A 227 -27.92 3.02 7.76
C PHE A 227 -27.12 4.28 7.54
#